data_ff3face93ef911df00f360c0adb72580
#
_entry.id   ff3face93ef911df00f360c0adb72580
#
_cell.length_a   1.000
_cell.length_b   1.000
_cell.length_c   1.000
_cell.angle_alpha   90.00
_cell.angle_beta   90.00
_cell.angle_gamma   90.00
#
_symmetry.space_group_name_H-M   'P 1'
#
loop_
_entity.id
_entity.type
_entity.pdbx_description
1 polymer ?
#
loop_
_entity_poly.entity_id
_entity_poly.type
_entity_poly.pdbx_seq_one_letter_code
_entity_poly.pdbx_strand_id
1 'polypeptide(L)'
;ASSNLQVGNKISYELVNEMHRIILDSVRGSQRNPGQIRTTQNWIGPRGCTIDTATFVPPIPEEVYGLLKNLYEYMNDEFEDPLLVNIALSHMQFETIHAYKDGNGRLGRALIPVQMAMLDQSTPILYMSEILELYKPSYQRNLMECRRGNVSGYIKFFLQCIIDQCNAYIYKLDRIKEIYKEDMKTIEAIKGNSVYKIMPVIMKQIVFTKKEIQELSGVSPNVVSKIINQLVDLNVIIPDSTKMKKGYRYQKIYEVFVGTREF
;
A
#
# COMPACT_ATOMS: atom_id res chain seq x y z
N ALA A 1 7.41 7.85 0.16
CA ALA A 1 7.98 7.53 1.48
C ALA A 1 9.02 6.40 1.38
N SER A 2 8.74 5.33 0.64
CA SER A 2 9.67 4.19 0.51
C SER A 2 11.01 4.52 -0.17
N SER A 3 11.07 5.56 -0.99
CA SER A 3 12.30 5.94 -1.72
C SER A 3 13.40 6.59 -0.84
N ASN A 4 13.05 7.04 0.37
CA ASN A 4 13.99 7.65 1.32
C ASN A 4 14.34 6.72 2.50
N LEU A 5 13.79 5.51 2.53
CA LEU A 5 14.20 4.49 3.48
C LEU A 5 15.53 3.89 3.03
N GLN A 6 16.62 4.41 3.58
CA GLN A 6 17.91 3.73 3.46
C GLN A 6 17.86 2.45 4.32
N VAL A 7 18.31 1.34 3.75
CA VAL A 7 18.50 0.08 4.48
C VAL A 7 19.37 0.37 5.71
N GLY A 8 18.87 0.06 6.91
CA GLY A 8 19.56 0.34 8.18
C GLY A 8 18.96 1.46 9.04
N ASN A 9 17.97 2.20 8.57
CA ASN A 9 17.28 3.21 9.41
C ASN A 9 16.35 2.51 10.40
N LYS A 10 16.44 2.90 11.67
CA LYS A 10 15.52 2.42 12.72
C LYS A 10 14.16 3.11 12.62
N ILE A 11 13.10 2.40 13.05
CA ILE A 11 11.78 3.01 13.25
C ILE A 11 11.89 4.01 14.41
N SER A 12 11.57 5.27 14.15
CA SER A 12 11.67 6.37 15.11
C SER A 12 10.44 7.28 15.03
N TYR A 13 10.30 8.16 16.02
CA TYR A 13 9.25 9.19 16.00
C TYR A 13 9.30 10.04 14.73
N GLU A 14 10.50 10.45 14.31
CA GLU A 14 10.71 11.31 13.15
C GLU A 14 10.24 10.61 11.88
N LEU A 15 10.65 9.35 11.69
CA LEU A 15 10.24 8.56 10.53
C LEU A 15 8.72 8.37 10.50
N VAL A 16 8.12 7.94 11.61
CA VAL A 16 6.69 7.63 11.68
C VAL A 16 5.84 8.89 11.55
N ASN A 17 6.25 9.99 12.16
CA ASN A 17 5.59 11.30 12.02
C ASN A 17 5.67 11.82 10.59
N GLU A 18 6.81 11.65 9.90
CA GLU A 18 6.97 12.04 8.51
C GLU A 18 6.10 11.16 7.59
N MET A 19 6.06 9.85 7.82
CA MET A 19 5.15 8.95 7.10
C MET A 19 3.68 9.38 7.28
N HIS A 20 3.29 9.73 8.51
CA HIS A 20 1.94 10.22 8.79
C HIS A 20 1.64 11.52 8.05
N ARG A 21 2.59 12.48 8.03
CA ARG A 21 2.47 13.74 7.29
C ARG A 21 2.23 13.47 5.80
N ILE A 22 3.03 12.59 5.20
CA ILE A 22 2.91 12.23 3.77
C ILE A 22 1.58 11.53 3.48
N ILE A 23 1.13 10.62 4.36
CA ILE A 23 -0.14 9.88 4.18
C ILE A 23 -1.36 10.82 4.23
N LEU A 24 -1.28 11.91 4.99
CA LEU A 24 -2.36 12.88 5.11
C LEU A 24 -2.24 14.07 4.14
N ASP A 25 -1.12 14.18 3.43
CA ASP A 25 -0.92 15.26 2.46
C ASP A 25 -1.93 15.13 1.31
N SER A 26 -2.55 16.26 0.95
CA SER A 26 -3.52 16.38 -0.16
C SER A 26 -4.76 15.46 -0.11
N VAL A 27 -5.04 14.79 1.03
CA VAL A 27 -6.19 13.89 1.18
C VAL A 27 -7.05 14.28 2.39
N ARG A 28 -8.17 13.57 2.56
CA ARG A 28 -9.02 13.70 3.75
C ARG A 28 -8.20 13.50 5.04
N GLY A 29 -8.22 14.48 5.92
CA GLY A 29 -7.45 14.48 7.17
C GLY A 29 -6.27 15.44 7.19
N SER A 30 -5.99 16.17 6.10
CA SER A 30 -4.91 17.20 6.05
C SER A 30 -5.02 18.28 7.12
N GLN A 31 -6.24 18.57 7.60
CA GLN A 31 -6.48 19.51 8.72
C GLN A 31 -6.43 18.85 10.12
N ARG A 32 -6.03 17.58 10.22
CA ARG A 32 -5.99 16.81 11.47
C ARG A 32 -4.58 16.69 12.05
N ASN A 33 -3.79 17.77 11.98
CA ASN A 33 -2.42 17.86 12.49
C ASN A 33 -1.49 16.76 11.92
N PRO A 34 -1.22 16.74 10.59
CA PRO A 34 -0.33 15.75 9.99
C PRO A 34 1.05 15.72 10.66
N GLY A 35 1.54 14.53 11.02
CA GLY A 35 2.84 14.34 11.66
C GLY A 35 2.88 14.67 13.16
N GLN A 36 1.74 14.99 13.78
CA GLN A 36 1.70 15.35 15.20
C GLN A 36 0.92 14.33 16.03
N ILE A 37 1.55 13.83 17.08
CA ILE A 37 0.91 12.99 18.09
C ILE A 37 -0.21 13.80 18.78
N ARG A 38 -1.32 13.15 19.07
CA ARG A 38 -2.49 13.77 19.72
C ARG A 38 -2.18 14.23 21.14
N THR A 39 -2.72 15.36 21.49
CA THR A 39 -2.69 15.92 22.85
C THR A 39 -4.07 15.90 23.51
N THR A 40 -5.07 15.34 22.84
CA THR A 40 -6.44 15.21 23.33
C THR A 40 -6.92 13.77 23.18
N GLN A 41 -7.86 13.36 24.03
CA GLN A 41 -8.45 12.04 23.96
C GLN A 41 -9.20 11.85 22.63
N ASN A 42 -9.02 10.69 22.03
CA ASN A 42 -9.78 10.22 20.88
C ASN A 42 -10.47 8.88 21.21
N TRP A 43 -11.36 8.44 20.33
CA TRP A 43 -12.06 7.17 20.47
C TRP A 43 -12.40 6.60 19.09
N ILE A 44 -12.65 5.30 19.06
CA ILE A 44 -12.98 4.55 17.86
C ILE A 44 -14.40 4.00 17.99
N GLY A 45 -15.24 4.22 16.99
CA GLY A 45 -16.61 3.72 16.99
C GLY A 45 -17.40 4.14 15.75
N PRO A 46 -18.70 3.86 15.70
CA PRO A 46 -19.58 4.30 14.63
C PRO A 46 -19.56 5.83 14.46
N ARG A 47 -19.90 6.29 13.26
CA ARG A 47 -19.96 7.74 12.99
C ARG A 47 -20.95 8.41 13.94
N GLY A 48 -20.47 9.45 14.65
CA GLY A 48 -21.26 10.23 15.61
C GLY A 48 -21.30 9.66 17.02
N CYS A 49 -20.57 8.57 17.32
CA CYS A 49 -20.45 8.09 18.70
C CYS A 49 -19.71 9.09 19.58
N THR A 50 -20.02 9.09 20.87
CA THR A 50 -19.28 9.78 21.91
C THR A 50 -18.26 8.84 22.56
N ILE A 51 -17.43 9.35 23.48
CA ILE A 51 -16.50 8.50 24.23
C ILE A 51 -17.22 7.41 25.03
N ASP A 52 -18.40 7.70 25.56
CA ASP A 52 -19.20 6.76 26.36
C ASP A 52 -19.83 5.64 25.51
N THR A 53 -20.03 5.89 24.21
CA THR A 53 -20.63 4.92 23.26
C THR A 53 -19.58 4.37 22.26
N ALA A 54 -18.32 4.64 22.52
CA ALA A 54 -17.21 4.20 21.68
C ALA A 54 -17.04 2.67 21.71
N THR A 55 -16.63 2.10 20.59
CA THR A 55 -16.23 0.68 20.54
C THR A 55 -14.91 0.45 21.27
N PHE A 56 -14.02 1.42 21.21
CA PHE A 56 -12.72 1.38 21.89
C PHE A 56 -12.25 2.80 22.24
N VAL A 57 -11.73 2.96 23.46
CA VAL A 57 -11.08 4.19 23.92
C VAL A 57 -9.59 3.90 24.09
N PRO A 58 -8.73 4.50 23.25
CA PRO A 58 -7.28 4.36 23.36
C PRO A 58 -6.72 4.95 24.65
N PRO A 59 -5.44 4.67 24.99
CA PRO A 59 -4.75 5.25 26.14
C PRO A 59 -4.87 6.78 26.20
N ILE A 60 -4.77 7.34 27.39
CA ILE A 60 -4.79 8.80 27.60
C ILE A 60 -3.60 9.47 26.89
N PRO A 61 -3.72 10.74 26.46
CA PRO A 61 -2.67 11.42 25.68
C PRO A 61 -1.30 11.44 26.35
N GLU A 62 -1.26 11.53 27.65
CA GLU A 62 -0.05 11.60 28.48
C GLU A 62 0.80 10.31 28.37
N GLU A 63 0.17 9.18 28.15
CA GLU A 63 0.84 7.88 28.03
C GLU A 63 1.33 7.58 26.62
N VAL A 64 0.76 8.23 25.58
CA VAL A 64 0.99 7.89 24.18
C VAL A 64 2.47 7.90 23.80
N TYR A 65 3.20 8.92 24.27
CA TYR A 65 4.62 9.05 23.95
C TYR A 65 5.44 7.88 24.52
N GLY A 66 5.23 7.54 25.79
CA GLY A 66 5.90 6.40 26.43
C GLY A 66 5.58 5.06 25.78
N LEU A 67 4.30 4.85 25.42
CA LEU A 67 3.85 3.64 24.74
C LEU A 67 4.43 3.51 23.34
N LEU A 68 4.52 4.61 22.57
CA LEU A 68 5.18 4.61 21.25
C LEU A 68 6.68 4.36 21.39
N LYS A 69 7.36 4.91 22.40
CA LYS A 69 8.77 4.65 22.65
C LYS A 69 9.01 3.15 22.82
N ASN A 70 8.26 2.52 23.71
CA ASN A 70 8.34 1.09 23.97
C ASN A 70 8.05 0.27 22.70
N LEU A 71 7.02 0.66 21.94
CA LEU A 71 6.69 -0.01 20.67
C LEU A 71 7.82 0.11 19.65
N TYR A 72 8.44 1.29 19.49
CA TYR A 72 9.53 1.47 18.52
C TYR A 72 10.80 0.75 18.95
N GLU A 73 11.09 0.68 20.25
CA GLU A 73 12.14 -0.18 20.78
C GLU A 73 11.86 -1.64 20.40
N TYR A 74 10.67 -2.14 20.66
CA TYR A 74 10.23 -3.48 20.24
C TYR A 74 10.35 -3.68 18.72
N MET A 75 9.91 -2.76 17.88
CA MET A 75 9.98 -2.88 16.42
C MET A 75 11.41 -2.90 15.84
N ASN A 76 12.38 -2.37 16.58
CA ASN A 76 13.79 -2.29 16.17
C ASN A 76 14.68 -3.36 16.77
N ASP A 77 14.15 -4.20 17.64
CA ASP A 77 14.91 -5.21 18.36
C ASP A 77 15.05 -6.51 17.52
N GLU A 78 16.11 -7.27 17.77
CA GLU A 78 16.30 -8.60 17.20
C GLU A 78 15.62 -9.61 18.13
N PHE A 79 14.51 -10.18 17.67
CA PHE A 79 13.75 -11.15 18.46
C PHE A 79 14.05 -12.60 18.08
N GLU A 80 13.89 -13.49 19.06
CA GLU A 80 13.83 -14.93 18.83
C GLU A 80 12.53 -15.38 18.12
N ASP A 81 11.46 -14.59 18.25
CA ASP A 81 10.17 -14.85 17.62
C ASP A 81 10.19 -14.69 16.09
N PRO A 82 9.37 -15.46 15.36
CA PRO A 82 9.27 -15.31 13.91
C PRO A 82 8.87 -13.89 13.50
N LEU A 83 9.59 -13.32 12.54
CA LEU A 83 9.40 -11.95 12.02
C LEU A 83 7.93 -11.55 11.80
N LEU A 84 7.12 -12.43 11.19
CA LEU A 84 5.72 -12.12 10.89
C LEU A 84 4.85 -12.07 12.16
N VAL A 85 5.23 -12.74 13.24
CA VAL A 85 4.58 -12.63 14.55
C VAL A 85 4.89 -11.28 15.17
N ASN A 86 6.14 -10.84 15.12
CA ASN A 86 6.54 -9.50 15.61
C ASN A 86 5.81 -8.39 14.86
N ILE A 87 5.70 -8.50 13.54
CA ILE A 87 4.94 -7.54 12.72
C ILE A 87 3.45 -7.53 13.13
N ALA A 88 2.85 -8.70 13.35
CA ALA A 88 1.45 -8.78 13.79
C ALA A 88 1.23 -8.09 15.13
N LEU A 89 2.11 -8.34 16.11
CA LEU A 89 2.04 -7.74 17.44
C LEU A 89 2.28 -6.24 17.41
N SER A 90 3.30 -5.80 16.65
CA SER A 90 3.60 -4.38 16.44
C SER A 90 2.42 -3.63 15.82
N HIS A 91 1.80 -4.23 14.80
CA HIS A 91 0.64 -3.64 14.14
C HIS A 91 -0.56 -3.52 15.10
N MET A 92 -0.87 -4.58 15.86
CA MET A 92 -1.93 -4.56 16.87
C MET A 92 -1.69 -3.49 17.93
N GLN A 93 -0.46 -3.41 18.44
CA GLN A 93 -0.10 -2.44 19.47
C GLN A 93 -0.18 -1.01 18.95
N PHE A 94 0.29 -0.75 17.72
CA PHE A 94 0.15 0.55 17.07
C PHE A 94 -1.31 0.99 16.93
N GLU A 95 -2.19 0.09 16.46
CA GLU A 95 -3.63 0.34 16.35
C GLU A 95 -4.31 0.53 17.72
N THR A 96 -3.74 -0.03 18.79
CA THR A 96 -4.23 0.11 20.16
C THR A 96 -3.83 1.45 20.78
N ILE A 97 -2.58 1.88 20.59
CA ILE A 97 -2.10 3.21 21.05
C ILE A 97 -2.88 4.34 20.37
N HIS A 98 -3.17 4.19 19.08
CA HIS A 98 -3.96 5.13 18.29
C HIS A 98 -3.50 6.58 18.44
N ALA A 99 -2.23 6.81 18.15
CA ALA A 99 -1.47 7.99 18.55
C ALA A 99 -1.84 9.29 17.83
N TYR A 100 -2.60 9.26 16.74
CA TYR A 100 -2.91 10.43 15.92
C TYR A 100 -4.40 10.73 15.90
N LYS A 101 -4.78 11.98 15.56
CA LYS A 101 -6.19 12.40 15.46
C LYS A 101 -6.94 11.75 14.29
N ASP A 102 -6.24 11.40 13.23
CA ASP A 102 -6.74 10.68 12.04
C ASP A 102 -5.57 9.93 11.39
N GLY A 103 -5.86 8.99 10.51
CA GLY A 103 -4.83 8.31 9.71
C GLY A 103 -4.12 7.15 10.39
N ASN A 104 -4.43 6.80 11.64
CA ASN A 104 -3.76 5.71 12.37
C ASN A 104 -3.80 4.39 11.57
N GLY A 105 -4.97 3.94 11.11
CA GLY A 105 -5.09 2.71 10.35
C GLY A 105 -4.34 2.72 9.01
N ARG A 106 -4.27 3.87 8.32
CA ARG A 106 -3.46 4.01 7.09
C ARG A 106 -1.98 3.90 7.41
N LEU A 107 -1.54 4.57 8.46
CA LEU A 107 -0.16 4.55 8.92
C LEU A 107 0.24 3.18 9.47
N GLY A 108 -0.59 2.56 10.31
CA GLY A 108 -0.35 1.22 10.85
C GLY A 108 -0.15 0.19 9.73
N ARG A 109 -1.02 0.22 8.70
CA ARG A 109 -0.84 -0.64 7.52
C ARG A 109 0.38 -0.30 6.68
N ALA A 110 0.80 0.97 6.63
CA ALA A 110 2.02 1.37 5.92
C ALA A 110 3.31 0.99 6.68
N LEU A 111 3.24 0.85 8.00
CA LEU A 111 4.36 0.37 8.82
C LEU A 111 4.67 -1.12 8.61
N ILE A 112 3.70 -1.95 8.23
CA ILE A 112 3.89 -3.39 8.00
C ILE A 112 5.02 -3.64 6.96
N PRO A 113 4.92 -3.15 5.70
CA PRO A 113 5.97 -3.37 4.72
C PRO A 113 7.29 -2.68 5.10
N VAL A 114 7.23 -1.57 5.83
CA VAL A 114 8.45 -0.86 6.29
C VAL A 114 9.19 -1.71 7.32
N GLN A 115 8.51 -2.19 8.36
CA GLN A 115 9.11 -3.07 9.37
C GLN A 115 9.66 -4.34 8.75
N MET A 116 8.91 -4.97 7.85
CA MET A 116 9.37 -6.16 7.13
C MET A 116 10.66 -5.90 6.34
N ALA A 117 10.71 -4.81 5.57
CA ALA A 117 11.87 -4.46 4.78
C ALA A 117 13.11 -4.11 5.62
N MET A 118 12.92 -3.51 6.79
CA MET A 118 14.02 -3.16 7.69
C MET A 118 14.63 -4.41 8.35
N LEU A 119 13.79 -5.35 8.78
CA LEU A 119 14.24 -6.57 9.47
C LEU A 119 14.81 -7.61 8.49
N ASP A 120 14.28 -7.69 7.27
CA ASP A 120 14.72 -8.62 6.22
C ASP A 120 15.69 -7.98 5.20
N GLN A 121 16.04 -6.72 5.40
CA GLN A 121 16.89 -5.93 4.50
C GLN A 121 16.43 -5.98 3.03
N SER A 122 15.14 -6.07 2.83
CA SER A 122 14.50 -6.22 1.52
C SER A 122 13.75 -4.95 1.07
N THR A 123 13.16 -4.99 -0.10
CA THR A 123 12.28 -3.92 -0.58
C THR A 123 10.89 -4.06 0.04
N PRO A 124 10.23 -2.98 0.49
CA PRO A 124 8.85 -3.03 1.00
C PRO A 124 7.87 -3.47 -0.08
N ILE A 125 7.42 -4.71 -0.05
CA ILE A 125 6.53 -5.29 -1.08
C ILE A 125 5.19 -5.80 -0.54
N LEU A 126 5.10 -6.12 0.74
CA LEU A 126 3.89 -6.70 1.33
C LEU A 126 2.94 -5.62 1.85
N TYR A 127 2.03 -5.16 1.00
CA TYR A 127 1.01 -4.18 1.36
C TYR A 127 -0.30 -4.88 1.75
N MET A 128 -0.68 -4.80 3.03
CA MET A 128 -1.83 -5.49 3.60
C MET A 128 -3.15 -4.74 3.47
N SER A 129 -3.14 -3.52 2.91
CA SER A 129 -4.36 -2.68 2.89
C SER A 129 -5.52 -3.31 2.14
N GLU A 130 -5.23 -4.05 1.08
CA GLU A 130 -6.24 -4.68 0.24
C GLU A 130 -6.98 -5.79 1.00
N ILE A 131 -6.24 -6.72 1.61
CA ILE A 131 -6.82 -7.86 2.30
C ILE A 131 -7.48 -7.47 3.63
N LEU A 132 -6.89 -6.51 4.36
CA LEU A 132 -7.46 -6.04 5.63
C LEU A 132 -8.75 -5.21 5.42
N GLU A 133 -8.90 -4.52 4.29
CA GLU A 133 -10.16 -3.87 3.93
C GLU A 133 -11.22 -4.90 3.49
N LEU A 134 -10.83 -5.95 2.76
CA LEU A 134 -11.70 -7.06 2.40
C LEU A 134 -12.27 -7.75 3.64
N TYR A 135 -11.42 -8.04 4.62
CA TYR A 135 -11.80 -8.70 5.87
C TYR A 135 -12.08 -7.72 7.02
N LYS A 136 -12.41 -6.46 6.73
CA LYS A 136 -12.53 -5.39 7.71
C LYS A 136 -13.37 -5.73 8.96
N PRO A 137 -14.55 -6.32 8.87
CA PRO A 137 -15.31 -6.70 10.07
C PRO A 137 -14.58 -7.72 10.94
N SER A 138 -13.96 -8.72 10.33
CA SER A 138 -13.17 -9.74 11.02
C SER A 138 -11.88 -9.16 11.60
N TYR A 139 -11.22 -8.27 10.86
CA TYR A 139 -10.03 -7.55 11.33
C TYR A 139 -10.33 -6.73 12.59
N GLN A 140 -11.40 -5.92 12.59
CA GLN A 140 -11.80 -5.13 13.75
C GLN A 140 -12.16 -6.00 14.96
N ARG A 141 -12.89 -7.10 14.74
CA ARG A 141 -13.22 -8.06 15.80
C ARG A 141 -11.96 -8.70 16.39
N ASN A 142 -11.02 -9.17 15.56
CA ASN A 142 -9.79 -9.80 16.05
C ASN A 142 -8.88 -8.81 16.80
N LEU A 143 -8.82 -7.54 16.39
CA LEU A 143 -8.13 -6.50 17.17
C LEU A 143 -8.75 -6.35 18.56
N MET A 144 -10.08 -6.33 18.66
CA MET A 144 -10.77 -6.21 19.95
C MET A 144 -10.57 -7.44 20.84
N GLU A 145 -10.64 -8.64 20.26
CA GLU A 145 -10.36 -9.89 20.99
C GLU A 145 -8.90 -9.96 21.49
N CYS A 146 -7.95 -9.49 20.68
CA CYS A 146 -6.55 -9.41 21.10
C CYS A 146 -6.37 -8.49 22.31
N ARG A 147 -7.02 -7.32 22.32
CA ARG A 147 -7.03 -6.37 23.46
C ARG A 147 -7.64 -6.99 24.74
N ARG A 148 -8.48 -8.04 24.59
CA ARG A 148 -9.08 -8.81 25.71
C ARG A 148 -8.26 -10.03 26.12
N GLY A 149 -7.09 -10.24 25.49
CA GLY A 149 -6.17 -11.34 25.81
C GLY A 149 -6.11 -12.48 24.80
N ASN A 150 -6.97 -12.52 23.76
CA ASN A 150 -6.90 -13.55 22.72
C ASN A 150 -5.83 -13.20 21.67
N VAL A 151 -4.57 -13.14 22.11
CA VAL A 151 -3.43 -12.81 21.26
C VAL A 151 -3.19 -13.85 20.17
N SER A 152 -3.28 -15.14 20.51
CA SER A 152 -3.06 -16.22 19.55
C SER A 152 -4.09 -16.25 18.43
N GLY A 153 -5.35 -15.91 18.73
CA GLY A 153 -6.42 -15.79 17.75
C GLY A 153 -6.14 -14.67 16.73
N TYR A 154 -5.68 -13.51 17.23
CA TYR A 154 -5.29 -12.41 16.36
C TYR A 154 -4.09 -12.74 15.48
N ILE A 155 -3.03 -13.34 16.03
CA ILE A 155 -1.85 -13.76 15.26
C ILE A 155 -2.24 -14.71 14.13
N LYS A 156 -3.03 -15.75 14.42
CA LYS A 156 -3.53 -16.69 13.40
C LYS A 156 -4.31 -15.97 12.29
N PHE A 157 -5.22 -15.06 12.65
CA PHE A 157 -5.96 -14.25 11.68
C PHE A 157 -5.03 -13.39 10.82
N PHE A 158 -4.07 -12.72 11.43
CA PHE A 158 -3.13 -11.82 10.72
C PHE A 158 -2.24 -12.60 9.75
N LEU A 159 -1.70 -13.74 10.17
CA LEU A 159 -0.91 -14.63 9.31
C LEU A 159 -1.74 -15.19 8.14
N GLN A 160 -3.02 -15.53 8.38
CA GLN A 160 -3.91 -15.93 7.29
C GLN A 160 -4.13 -14.78 6.29
N CYS A 161 -4.29 -13.55 6.76
CA CYS A 161 -4.36 -12.39 5.88
C CYS A 161 -3.09 -12.21 5.03
N ILE A 162 -1.90 -12.49 5.58
CA ILE A 162 -0.64 -12.47 4.82
C ILE A 162 -0.66 -13.52 3.72
N ILE A 163 -1.06 -14.76 4.03
CA ILE A 163 -1.17 -15.85 3.07
C ILE A 163 -2.12 -15.47 1.93
N ASP A 164 -3.30 -14.96 2.26
CA ASP A 164 -4.31 -14.57 1.29
C ASP A 164 -3.84 -13.41 0.40
N GLN A 165 -3.11 -12.43 0.98
CA GLN A 165 -2.51 -11.33 0.22
C GLN A 165 -1.42 -11.82 -0.73
N CYS A 166 -0.57 -12.76 -0.30
CA CYS A 166 0.45 -13.37 -1.16
C CYS A 166 -0.18 -14.15 -2.31
N ASN A 167 -1.21 -14.93 -2.04
CA ASN A 167 -1.96 -15.66 -3.08
C ASN A 167 -2.61 -14.70 -4.08
N ALA A 168 -3.18 -13.59 -3.62
CA ALA A 168 -3.71 -12.54 -4.48
C ALA A 168 -2.63 -11.92 -5.38
N TYR A 169 -1.43 -11.70 -4.86
CA TYR A 169 -0.30 -11.20 -5.66
C TYR A 169 0.16 -12.21 -6.71
N ILE A 170 0.28 -13.50 -6.35
CA ILE A 170 0.66 -14.56 -7.27
C ILE A 170 -0.35 -14.64 -8.42
N TYR A 171 -1.64 -14.67 -8.12
CA TYR A 171 -2.71 -14.67 -9.13
C TYR A 171 -2.61 -13.46 -10.08
N LYS A 172 -2.45 -12.25 -9.52
CA LYS A 172 -2.32 -11.02 -10.33
C LYS A 172 -1.08 -11.06 -11.22
N LEU A 173 0.06 -11.52 -10.70
CA LEU A 173 1.31 -11.62 -11.46
C LEU A 173 1.21 -12.62 -12.59
N ASP A 174 0.59 -13.77 -12.38
CA ASP A 174 0.41 -14.77 -13.42
C ASP A 174 -0.55 -14.25 -14.50
N ARG A 175 -1.63 -13.58 -14.10
CA ARG A 175 -2.54 -12.96 -15.07
C ARG A 175 -1.87 -11.85 -15.89
N ILE A 176 -1.03 -11.02 -15.25
CA ILE A 176 -0.23 -10.00 -15.94
C ILE A 176 0.74 -10.62 -16.94
N LYS A 177 1.42 -11.72 -16.59
CA LYS A 177 2.31 -12.45 -17.48
C LYS A 177 1.58 -12.99 -18.71
N GLU A 178 0.40 -13.57 -18.53
CA GLU A 178 -0.42 -14.08 -19.64
C GLU A 178 -0.82 -12.94 -20.59
N ILE A 179 -1.39 -11.85 -20.06
CA ILE A 179 -1.79 -10.68 -20.85
C ILE A 179 -0.59 -10.13 -21.63
N TYR A 180 0.55 -9.96 -20.96
CA TYR A 180 1.75 -9.44 -21.60
C TYR A 180 2.24 -10.36 -22.71
N LYS A 181 2.23 -11.67 -22.51
CA LYS A 181 2.63 -12.67 -23.51
C LYS A 181 1.70 -12.66 -24.74
N GLU A 182 0.39 -12.52 -24.54
CA GLU A 182 -0.59 -12.40 -25.63
C GLU A 182 -0.38 -11.10 -26.42
N ASP A 183 -0.25 -9.98 -25.73
CA ASP A 183 -0.10 -8.68 -26.38
C ASP A 183 1.27 -8.54 -27.07
N MET A 184 2.33 -9.19 -26.56
CA MET A 184 3.62 -9.26 -27.24
C MET A 184 3.53 -9.98 -28.61
N LYS A 185 2.68 -11.01 -28.74
CA LYS A 185 2.39 -11.61 -30.06
C LYS A 185 1.59 -10.67 -30.97
N THR A 186 0.61 -9.94 -30.37
CA THR A 186 -0.21 -8.97 -31.11
C THR A 186 0.64 -7.87 -31.74
N ILE A 187 1.65 -7.38 -31.01
CA ILE A 187 2.52 -6.27 -31.47
C ILE A 187 3.55 -6.70 -32.52
N GLU A 188 3.73 -8.00 -32.81
CA GLU A 188 4.54 -8.46 -33.93
C GLU A 188 4.06 -7.90 -35.28
N ALA A 189 2.78 -7.52 -35.37
CA ALA A 189 2.22 -6.84 -36.54
C ALA A 189 2.79 -5.41 -36.74
N ILE A 190 3.40 -4.81 -35.70
CA ILE A 190 3.98 -3.47 -35.77
C ILE A 190 5.41 -3.55 -36.30
N LYS A 191 5.63 -2.92 -37.46
CA LYS A 191 6.96 -2.91 -38.09
C LYS A 191 7.96 -2.08 -37.32
N GLY A 192 9.14 -2.66 -37.03
CA GLY A 192 10.28 -2.01 -36.41
C GLY A 192 10.48 -2.36 -34.93
N ASN A 193 11.71 -2.17 -34.43
CA ASN A 193 12.12 -2.64 -33.10
C ASN A 193 11.76 -1.67 -31.95
N SER A 194 11.32 -0.46 -32.27
CA SER A 194 11.02 0.54 -31.23
C SER A 194 9.84 0.18 -30.33
N VAL A 195 8.89 -0.62 -30.82
CA VAL A 195 7.76 -1.11 -30.01
C VAL A 195 8.26 -1.97 -28.83
N TYR A 196 9.30 -2.77 -29.02
CA TYR A 196 9.89 -3.59 -27.94
C TYR A 196 10.63 -2.77 -26.87
N LYS A 197 11.02 -1.52 -27.17
CA LYS A 197 11.53 -0.58 -26.18
C LYS A 197 10.40 0.13 -25.42
N ILE A 198 9.27 0.35 -26.07
CA ILE A 198 8.11 1.08 -25.54
C ILE A 198 7.25 0.18 -24.65
N MET A 199 6.99 -1.07 -25.01
CA MET A 199 6.09 -1.96 -24.25
C MET A 199 6.49 -2.17 -22.80
N PRO A 200 7.77 -2.41 -22.43
CA PRO A 200 8.17 -2.53 -21.02
C PRO A 200 7.90 -1.24 -20.22
N VAL A 201 8.02 -0.07 -20.84
CA VAL A 201 7.72 1.22 -20.23
C VAL A 201 6.22 1.37 -20.00
N ILE A 202 5.40 1.05 -21.00
CA ILE A 202 3.94 1.04 -20.89
C ILE A 202 3.48 0.11 -19.76
N MET A 203 4.04 -1.10 -19.69
CA MET A 203 3.72 -2.07 -18.64
C MET A 203 4.06 -1.54 -17.24
N LYS A 204 5.18 -0.84 -17.10
CA LYS A 204 5.59 -0.25 -15.81
C LYS A 204 4.71 0.94 -15.41
N GLN A 205 4.28 1.75 -16.36
CA GLN A 205 3.49 2.96 -16.09
C GLN A 205 1.98 2.68 -15.97
N ILE A 206 1.46 1.72 -16.75
CA ILE A 206 0.04 1.34 -16.86
C ILE A 206 -0.86 2.48 -17.37
N VAL A 207 -0.79 3.66 -16.75
CA VAL A 207 -1.47 4.90 -17.17
C VAL A 207 -0.42 5.96 -17.44
N PHE A 208 -0.37 6.49 -18.65
CA PHE A 208 0.74 7.30 -19.14
C PHE A 208 0.32 8.30 -20.22
N THR A 209 1.22 9.23 -20.51
CA THR A 209 1.16 10.16 -21.66
C THR A 209 2.24 9.80 -22.70
N LYS A 210 2.06 10.28 -23.94
CA LYS A 210 3.10 10.11 -24.98
C LYS A 210 4.46 10.73 -24.56
N LYS A 211 4.43 11.83 -23.80
CA LYS A 211 5.63 12.51 -23.30
C LYS A 211 6.40 11.63 -22.32
N GLU A 212 5.72 11.03 -21.35
CA GLU A 212 6.34 10.10 -20.38
C GLU A 212 6.96 8.88 -21.08
N ILE A 213 6.25 8.30 -22.08
CA ILE A 213 6.82 7.19 -22.86
C ILE A 213 8.06 7.62 -23.64
N GLN A 214 8.06 8.82 -24.23
CA GLN A 214 9.23 9.38 -24.91
C GLN A 214 10.42 9.51 -23.97
N GLU A 215 10.22 10.14 -22.81
CA GLU A 215 11.26 10.41 -21.82
C GLU A 215 11.86 9.10 -21.26
N LEU A 216 11.00 8.13 -20.93
CA LEU A 216 11.42 6.88 -20.29
C LEU A 216 11.97 5.84 -21.28
N SER A 217 11.52 5.81 -22.54
CA SER A 217 12.00 4.85 -23.55
C SER A 217 13.18 5.35 -24.36
N GLY A 218 13.44 6.67 -24.37
CA GLY A 218 14.45 7.31 -25.22
C GLY A 218 14.11 7.26 -26.73
N VAL A 219 12.86 6.93 -27.10
CA VAL A 219 12.41 6.86 -28.50
C VAL A 219 11.89 8.22 -28.94
N SER A 220 12.18 8.61 -30.21
CA SER A 220 11.78 9.92 -30.73
C SER A 220 10.28 10.16 -30.75
N PRO A 221 9.78 11.40 -30.58
CA PRO A 221 8.36 11.75 -30.44
C PRO A 221 7.49 11.23 -31.58
N ASN A 222 7.98 11.33 -32.82
CA ASN A 222 7.24 10.90 -34.01
C ASN A 222 7.03 9.39 -34.01
N VAL A 223 8.07 8.62 -33.63
CA VAL A 223 8.01 7.15 -33.53
C VAL A 223 7.10 6.72 -32.38
N VAL A 224 7.22 7.36 -31.20
CA VAL A 224 6.30 7.10 -30.07
C VAL A 224 4.86 7.35 -30.50
N SER A 225 4.57 8.50 -31.12
CA SER A 225 3.21 8.83 -31.55
C SER A 225 2.63 7.82 -32.52
N LYS A 226 3.44 7.35 -33.50
CA LYS A 226 3.03 6.32 -34.44
C LYS A 226 2.72 5.00 -33.75
N ILE A 227 3.61 4.53 -32.87
CA ILE A 227 3.45 3.26 -32.15
C ILE A 227 2.26 3.30 -31.22
N ILE A 228 2.07 4.38 -30.45
CA ILE A 228 0.90 4.54 -29.58
C ILE A 228 -0.41 4.45 -30.36
N ASN A 229 -0.51 5.10 -31.54
CA ASN A 229 -1.70 4.98 -32.38
C ASN A 229 -1.92 3.54 -32.85
N GLN A 230 -0.88 2.85 -33.29
CA GLN A 230 -0.96 1.43 -33.68
C GLN A 230 -1.37 0.51 -32.53
N LEU A 231 -0.88 0.76 -31.29
CA LEU A 231 -1.30 0.01 -30.11
C LEU A 231 -2.76 0.27 -29.74
N VAL A 232 -3.28 1.47 -29.99
CA VAL A 232 -4.71 1.79 -29.84
C VAL A 232 -5.53 1.02 -30.90
N ASP A 233 -5.10 1.03 -32.18
CA ASP A 233 -5.77 0.34 -33.27
C ASP A 233 -5.83 -1.19 -33.02
N LEU A 234 -4.80 -1.73 -32.38
CA LEU A 234 -4.72 -3.15 -31.97
C LEU A 234 -5.44 -3.45 -30.64
N ASN A 235 -6.08 -2.47 -30.00
CA ASN A 235 -6.73 -2.60 -28.70
C ASN A 235 -5.82 -3.09 -27.56
N VAL A 236 -4.51 -2.87 -27.65
CA VAL A 236 -3.55 -3.14 -26.56
C VAL A 236 -3.66 -2.08 -25.48
N ILE A 237 -3.82 -0.83 -25.89
CA ILE A 237 -4.04 0.32 -25.00
C ILE A 237 -5.28 1.11 -25.43
N ILE A 238 -5.85 1.87 -24.52
CA ILE A 238 -6.99 2.76 -24.81
C ILE A 238 -6.67 4.20 -24.42
N PRO A 239 -7.30 5.22 -25.07
CA PRO A 239 -7.27 6.59 -24.60
C PRO A 239 -7.86 6.69 -23.18
N ASP A 240 -7.23 7.48 -22.31
CA ASP A 240 -7.69 7.73 -20.94
C ASP A 240 -7.74 9.23 -20.66
N SER A 241 -8.95 9.75 -20.43
CA SER A 241 -9.19 11.14 -20.09
C SER A 241 -9.26 11.44 -18.59
N THR A 242 -9.15 10.41 -17.74
CA THR A 242 -9.38 10.55 -16.28
C THR A 242 -8.27 11.29 -15.55
N LYS A 243 -7.02 11.19 -16.02
CA LYS A 243 -5.86 11.87 -15.40
C LYS A 243 -5.39 13.11 -16.16
N MET A 244 -5.48 13.12 -17.49
CA MET A 244 -5.00 14.22 -18.34
C MET A 244 -5.77 14.24 -19.67
N LYS A 245 -5.93 15.42 -20.28
CA LYS A 245 -6.63 15.59 -21.58
C LYS A 245 -6.09 14.75 -22.75
N LYS A 246 -4.96 14.02 -22.60
CA LYS A 246 -4.30 13.22 -23.63
C LYS A 246 -3.57 12.00 -23.04
N GLY A 247 -4.17 11.31 -22.08
CA GLY A 247 -3.61 10.10 -21.48
C GLY A 247 -3.96 8.83 -22.25
N TYR A 248 -3.26 7.75 -21.92
CA TYR A 248 -3.51 6.39 -22.39
C TYR A 248 -3.42 5.42 -21.24
N ARG A 249 -4.08 4.28 -21.34
CA ARG A 249 -4.09 3.25 -20.32
C ARG A 249 -3.95 1.85 -20.95
N TYR A 250 -3.11 1.03 -20.34
CA TYR A 250 -3.04 -0.40 -20.65
C TYR A 250 -4.20 -1.11 -19.93
N GLN A 251 -5.36 -1.16 -20.60
CA GLN A 251 -6.65 -1.49 -19.99
C GLN A 251 -6.66 -2.87 -19.34
N LYS A 252 -6.22 -3.91 -20.03
CA LYS A 252 -6.21 -5.28 -19.52
C LYS A 252 -5.40 -5.40 -18.21
N ILE A 253 -4.21 -4.76 -18.16
CA ILE A 253 -3.36 -4.76 -16.96
C ILE A 253 -4.01 -3.92 -15.84
N TYR A 254 -4.56 -2.76 -16.19
CA TYR A 254 -5.27 -1.90 -15.22
C TYR A 254 -6.41 -2.65 -14.53
N GLU A 255 -7.20 -3.43 -15.26
CA GLU A 255 -8.31 -4.22 -14.74
C GLU A 255 -7.88 -5.30 -13.75
N VAL A 256 -6.68 -5.86 -13.88
CA VAL A 256 -6.11 -6.81 -12.90
C VAL A 256 -5.95 -6.16 -11.51
N PHE A 257 -5.72 -4.84 -11.45
CA PHE A 257 -5.54 -4.12 -10.19
C PHE A 257 -6.84 -3.53 -9.63
N VAL A 258 -7.78 -3.11 -10.49
CA VAL A 258 -9.01 -2.41 -10.06
C VAL A 258 -10.29 -3.21 -10.23
N GLY A 259 -10.24 -4.32 -10.96
CA GLY A 259 -11.39 -5.21 -11.17
C GLY A 259 -11.93 -5.79 -9.87
N THR A 260 -13.24 -6.00 -9.81
CA THR A 260 -13.90 -6.69 -8.71
C THR A 260 -13.36 -8.11 -8.59
N ARG A 261 -12.95 -8.48 -7.39
CA ARG A 261 -12.35 -9.78 -7.08
C ARG A 261 -13.36 -10.89 -7.24
N GLU A 262 -13.09 -11.80 -8.15
CA GLU A 262 -13.51 -13.19 -8.03
C GLU A 262 -12.33 -13.96 -7.41
N PHE A 263 -12.42 -14.25 -6.10
CA PHE A 263 -11.57 -15.20 -5.39
C PHE A 263 -12.42 -16.40 -5.00
#